data_c571c7be205ee3ecd26f125f91bf20fd
#
_entry.id   c571c7be205ee3ecd26f125f91bf20fd
#
_cell.length_a   1.000
_cell.length_b   1.000
_cell.length_c   1.000
_cell.angle_alpha   90.00
_cell.angle_beta   90.00
_cell.angle_gamma   90.00
#
_symmetry.space_group_name_H-M   'P 1'
#
loop_
_entity.id
_entity.type
_entity.pdbx_description
1 polymer ?
#
loop_
_entity_poly.entity_id
_entity_poly.type
_entity_poly.pdbx_seq_one_letter_code
_entity_poly.pdbx_strand_id
1 'polypeptide(L)'
;MKTLLGLIISSALVGCSMNQISPLPENSTLVVEAARNEAFRPQIHFSPKEKWMNDPNGMFYLDGEYHLFFQHNPDASTWGPMHWGHAVSKDLMHWEELPIALYPDELGTIFSGSAVVDVENTSGLGSKDNPPIVALYTYHNASMEKQGKIDYQTQALAYSLDKGRTWEKYVNNPVIDNPGIKDFRDPKVMWHEPSGKWVMVLAQKDHIGFYSSDNLIDWSLESTFGEEIGSHGGVWECPELLLLPVEGTDESRYVLLVSISPGGPNGGSATQYFVGDFDGKEFVLDAKWQSELSPTVANFPKGTVFDNFEDGADKWTQQGNAFVDAPTEGGHANQPPPTGYSGDY
;
A
#
# COMPACT_ATOMS: atom_id res chain seq x y z
N MET A 1 -23.88 67.74 36.04
CA MET A 1 -22.55 67.25 35.65
C MET A 1 -22.68 65.79 35.31
N LYS A 2 -22.74 65.44 34.04
CA LYS A 2 -22.88 64.04 33.54
C LYS A 2 -21.55 63.67 32.94
N THR A 3 -20.87 62.69 33.53
CA THR A 3 -19.60 62.17 33.04
C THR A 3 -19.93 61.01 32.09
N LEU A 4 -19.48 61.17 30.84
CA LEU A 4 -19.61 60.16 29.77
C LEU A 4 -18.42 59.21 29.87
N LEU A 5 -18.69 57.92 30.05
CA LEU A 5 -17.68 56.84 30.05
C LEU A 5 -17.62 56.30 28.62
N GLY A 6 -16.51 56.52 27.94
CA GLY A 6 -16.27 56.01 26.61
C GLY A 6 -15.73 54.56 26.66
N LEU A 7 -16.47 53.67 26.01
CA LEU A 7 -16.06 52.26 25.83
C LEU A 7 -15.14 52.14 24.60
N ILE A 8 -13.88 51.82 24.80
CA ILE A 8 -12.94 51.52 23.72
C ILE A 8 -13.04 50.04 23.41
N ILE A 9 -13.59 49.73 22.23
CA ILE A 9 -13.58 48.38 21.69
C ILE A 9 -12.25 48.16 20.95
N SER A 10 -11.39 47.34 21.53
CA SER A 10 -10.14 46.91 20.90
C SER A 10 -10.40 45.70 20.02
N SER A 11 -10.42 45.94 18.72
CA SER A 11 -10.49 44.87 17.73
C SER A 11 -9.11 44.19 17.60
N ALA A 12 -9.01 42.97 18.13
CA ALA A 12 -7.84 42.11 17.89
C ALA A 12 -7.91 41.55 16.46
N LEU A 13 -7.06 42.06 15.60
CA LEU A 13 -6.76 41.45 14.31
C LEU A 13 -5.88 40.23 14.58
N VAL A 14 -6.46 39.05 14.40
CA VAL A 14 -5.72 37.82 14.32
C VAL A 14 -5.02 37.77 12.95
N GLY A 15 -3.77 38.17 12.94
CA GLY A 15 -2.89 38.03 11.77
C GLY A 15 -2.50 36.57 11.62
N CYS A 16 -2.89 35.92 10.53
CA CYS A 16 -2.28 34.66 10.08
C CYS A 16 -0.78 34.94 9.85
N SER A 17 0.04 34.44 10.75
CA SER A 17 1.49 34.39 10.49
C SER A 17 1.72 33.31 9.42
N MET A 18 2.05 33.75 8.20
CA MET A 18 2.72 32.86 7.25
C MET A 18 4.04 32.45 7.90
N ASN A 19 4.16 31.18 8.24
CA ASN A 19 5.44 30.60 8.63
C ASN A 19 6.42 30.86 7.49
N GLN A 20 7.39 31.72 7.72
CA GLN A 20 8.53 31.85 6.83
C GLN A 20 9.28 30.55 6.82
N ILE A 21 9.36 29.93 5.65
CA ILE A 21 10.25 28.79 5.41
C ILE A 21 11.65 29.31 5.63
N SER A 22 12.29 28.90 6.71
CA SER A 22 13.68 29.22 6.96
C SER A 22 14.53 28.65 5.82
N PRO A 23 15.47 29.43 5.25
CA PRO A 23 16.39 28.90 4.25
C PRO A 23 17.21 27.79 4.89
N LEU A 24 17.37 26.70 4.18
CA LEU A 24 18.23 25.56 4.57
C LEU A 24 19.65 26.07 4.91
N PRO A 25 20.31 25.53 5.92
CA PRO A 25 21.67 25.92 6.27
C PRO A 25 22.61 25.66 5.08
N GLU A 26 23.38 26.69 4.70
CA GLU A 26 24.30 26.70 3.55
C GLU A 26 25.46 25.66 3.61
N ASN A 27 25.50 24.81 4.62
CA ASN A 27 26.55 23.79 4.83
C ASN A 27 26.03 22.39 5.06
N SER A 28 24.85 22.02 4.53
CA SER A 28 24.58 20.60 4.30
C SER A 28 25.41 20.19 3.08
N THR A 29 26.58 19.63 3.32
CA THR A 29 27.24 18.73 2.36
C THR A 29 26.27 17.57 2.18
N LEU A 30 25.34 17.72 1.22
CA LEU A 30 24.64 16.61 0.62
C LEU A 30 25.77 15.71 0.11
N VAL A 31 26.00 14.60 0.79
CA VAL A 31 26.70 13.48 0.16
C VAL A 31 25.78 13.09 -0.98
N VAL A 32 26.00 13.71 -2.14
CA VAL A 32 25.37 13.29 -3.38
C VAL A 32 25.97 11.92 -3.61
N GLU A 33 25.26 10.89 -3.16
CA GLU A 33 25.54 9.53 -3.51
C GLU A 33 25.74 9.50 -5.04
N ALA A 34 26.78 8.81 -5.51
CA ALA A 34 27.19 8.86 -6.91
C ALA A 34 25.97 8.84 -7.82
N ALA A 35 25.82 9.90 -8.62
CA ALA A 35 24.62 10.19 -9.35
C ALA A 35 24.13 8.92 -10.05
N ARG A 36 22.94 8.47 -9.70
CA ARG A 36 22.26 7.34 -10.35
C ARG A 36 21.81 7.84 -11.72
N ASN A 37 22.69 7.73 -12.70
CA ASN A 37 22.56 8.32 -14.03
C ASN A 37 22.00 7.36 -15.09
N GLU A 38 21.31 6.31 -14.66
CA GLU A 38 20.64 5.42 -15.60
C GLU A 38 19.52 6.17 -16.34
N ALA A 39 19.46 6.02 -17.66
CA ALA A 39 18.61 6.81 -18.55
C ALA A 39 17.11 6.76 -18.18
N PHE A 40 16.66 5.70 -17.56
CA PHE A 40 15.24 5.48 -17.21
C PHE A 40 14.96 5.47 -15.72
N ARG A 41 15.94 5.80 -14.87
CA ARG A 41 15.69 5.88 -13.43
C ARG A 41 14.79 7.06 -13.09
N PRO A 42 13.70 6.86 -12.31
CA PRO A 42 12.88 7.95 -11.81
C PRO A 42 13.73 8.95 -11.02
N GLN A 43 13.46 10.23 -11.21
CA GLN A 43 14.19 11.32 -10.53
C GLN A 43 13.42 11.85 -9.32
N ILE A 44 12.14 11.54 -9.19
CA ILE A 44 11.25 12.08 -8.15
C ILE A 44 10.82 10.98 -7.17
N HIS A 45 10.48 9.80 -7.67
CA HIS A 45 10.00 8.69 -6.85
C HIS A 45 11.17 7.83 -6.35
N PHE A 46 10.95 7.17 -5.20
CA PHE A 46 11.87 6.17 -4.72
C PHE A 46 12.05 5.07 -5.77
N SER A 47 13.29 4.62 -5.93
CA SER A 47 13.64 3.38 -6.62
C SER A 47 14.86 2.76 -5.94
N PRO A 48 14.93 1.44 -5.76
CA PRO A 48 16.05 0.80 -5.11
C PRO A 48 17.35 1.00 -5.92
N LYS A 49 18.49 0.79 -5.29
CA LYS A 49 19.81 0.88 -5.95
C LYS A 49 19.87 -0.02 -7.16
N GLU A 50 19.35 -1.22 -7.03
CA GLU A 50 19.34 -2.21 -8.10
C GLU A 50 18.28 -3.27 -7.90
N LYS A 51 18.04 -4.10 -8.90
CA LYS A 51 17.20 -5.27 -8.86
C LYS A 51 15.71 -4.97 -8.87
N TRP A 52 14.90 -6.00 -8.58
CA TRP A 52 13.46 -5.93 -8.66
C TRP A 52 12.82 -5.22 -7.48
N MET A 53 11.81 -4.43 -7.78
CA MET A 53 10.90 -3.86 -6.78
C MET A 53 9.47 -3.84 -7.34
N ASN A 54 8.48 -4.05 -6.45
CA ASN A 54 7.07 -3.78 -6.71
C ASN A 54 6.43 -3.13 -5.47
N ASP A 55 5.35 -3.59 -4.94
CA ASP A 55 4.49 -2.97 -3.94
C ASP A 55 5.21 -2.21 -2.83
N PRO A 56 4.83 -0.97 -2.54
CA PRO A 56 5.20 -0.30 -1.30
C PRO A 56 4.53 -1.00 -0.11
N ASN A 57 5.28 -1.21 0.97
CA ASN A 57 4.82 -1.92 2.15
C ASN A 57 5.13 -1.11 3.42
N GLY A 58 4.42 -1.40 4.49
CA GLY A 58 4.78 -1.03 5.84
C GLY A 58 5.09 0.44 6.07
N MET A 59 4.46 1.36 5.35
CA MET A 59 4.76 2.79 5.47
C MET A 59 4.30 3.34 6.83
N PHE A 60 5.19 4.04 7.52
CA PHE A 60 4.86 4.77 8.74
C PHE A 60 5.77 6.00 8.90
N TYR A 61 5.36 6.90 9.81
CA TYR A 61 6.13 8.07 10.20
C TYR A 61 6.42 8.00 11.71
N LEU A 62 7.69 8.15 12.08
CA LEU A 62 8.11 8.14 13.47
C LEU A 62 9.30 9.08 13.69
N ASP A 63 9.22 9.95 14.71
CA ASP A 63 10.31 10.81 15.16
C ASP A 63 10.95 11.67 14.06
N GLY A 64 10.16 12.16 13.09
CA GLY A 64 10.63 13.01 12.00
C GLY A 64 11.15 12.24 10.78
N GLU A 65 10.95 10.94 10.71
CA GLU A 65 11.40 10.09 9.63
C GLU A 65 10.26 9.27 9.06
N TYR A 66 10.11 9.27 7.74
CA TYR A 66 9.23 8.39 6.98
C TYR A 66 9.96 7.10 6.69
N HIS A 67 9.31 5.97 6.93
CA HIS A 67 9.79 4.66 6.55
C HIS A 67 8.97 4.12 5.38
N LEU A 68 9.64 3.52 4.43
CA LEU A 68 9.07 2.83 3.28
C LEU A 68 9.72 1.45 3.19
N PHE A 69 8.90 0.41 3.20
CA PHE A 69 9.33 -0.91 2.79
C PHE A 69 8.77 -1.21 1.41
N PHE A 70 9.34 -2.19 0.74
CA PHE A 70 8.92 -2.55 -0.62
C PHE A 70 9.23 -4.02 -0.89
N GLN A 71 8.40 -4.62 -1.72
CA GLN A 71 8.68 -5.95 -2.24
C GLN A 71 9.97 -5.90 -3.05
N HIS A 72 10.91 -6.77 -2.72
CA HIS A 72 12.25 -6.74 -3.28
C HIS A 72 12.79 -8.14 -3.58
N ASN A 73 13.27 -8.36 -4.81
CA ASN A 73 14.11 -9.50 -5.10
C ASN A 73 15.54 -9.00 -5.23
N PRO A 74 16.42 -9.25 -4.25
CA PRO A 74 17.79 -8.74 -4.26
C PRO A 74 18.72 -9.47 -5.27
N ASP A 75 18.30 -10.63 -5.77
CA ASP A 75 19.14 -11.46 -6.61
C ASP A 75 18.95 -11.21 -8.11
N ALA A 76 17.77 -10.72 -8.53
CA ALA A 76 17.45 -10.55 -9.94
C ALA A 76 16.60 -9.29 -10.21
N SER A 77 16.62 -8.83 -11.47
CA SER A 77 15.76 -7.75 -11.97
C SER A 77 14.39 -8.27 -12.45
N THR A 78 14.00 -9.44 -12.00
CA THR A 78 12.73 -10.10 -12.27
C THR A 78 12.03 -10.43 -10.97
N TRP A 79 10.71 -10.59 -11.02
CA TRP A 79 9.94 -11.10 -9.88
C TRP A 79 10.51 -12.46 -9.42
N GLY A 80 10.58 -12.67 -8.11
CA GLY A 80 11.18 -13.87 -7.54
C GLY A 80 10.98 -13.93 -6.03
N PRO A 81 11.88 -14.61 -5.29
CA PRO A 81 11.74 -14.71 -3.84
C PRO A 81 11.72 -13.34 -3.18
N MET A 82 10.53 -12.91 -2.72
CA MET A 82 10.33 -11.57 -2.18
C MET A 82 10.85 -11.42 -0.77
N HIS A 83 11.50 -10.28 -0.55
CA HIS A 83 11.95 -9.74 0.72
C HIS A 83 11.24 -8.41 0.96
N TRP A 84 11.30 -7.86 2.16
CA TRP A 84 11.04 -6.45 2.36
C TRP A 84 12.36 -5.68 2.30
N GLY A 85 12.58 -4.95 1.20
CA GLY A 85 13.55 -3.87 1.15
C GLY A 85 13.10 -2.72 2.06
N HIS A 86 14.02 -1.80 2.41
CA HIS A 86 13.72 -0.73 3.35
C HIS A 86 14.41 0.56 2.93
N ALA A 87 13.70 1.66 3.04
CA ALA A 87 14.22 3.01 2.84
C ALA A 87 13.60 3.99 3.83
N VAL A 88 14.33 5.07 4.11
CA VAL A 88 13.88 6.15 5.00
C VAL A 88 14.02 7.50 4.33
N SER A 89 13.16 8.45 4.73
CA SER A 89 13.19 9.83 4.24
C SER A 89 12.71 10.79 5.31
N LYS A 90 13.20 12.02 5.24
CA LYS A 90 12.71 13.15 6.07
C LYS A 90 11.69 14.03 5.36
N ASP A 91 11.59 13.91 4.03
CA ASP A 91 10.83 14.84 3.19
C ASP A 91 10.03 14.15 2.08
N LEU A 92 10.04 12.80 2.01
CA LEU A 92 9.41 11.97 0.97
C LEU A 92 10.02 12.15 -0.44
N MET A 93 11.03 12.98 -0.59
CA MET A 93 11.71 13.23 -1.86
C MET A 93 13.10 12.60 -1.90
N HIS A 94 13.84 12.71 -0.80
CA HIS A 94 15.20 12.19 -0.67
C HIS A 94 15.17 10.97 0.23
N TRP A 95 15.57 9.84 -0.33
CA TRP A 95 15.49 8.53 0.32
C TRP A 95 16.88 7.93 0.54
N GLU A 96 17.08 7.41 1.73
CA GLU A 96 18.22 6.57 2.09
C GLU A 96 17.76 5.12 2.15
N GLU A 97 18.36 4.26 1.32
CA GLU A 97 18.10 2.83 1.32
C GLU A 97 18.91 2.14 2.44
N LEU A 98 18.18 1.45 3.29
CA LEU A 98 18.70 0.69 4.43
C LEU A 98 18.88 -0.80 4.08
N PRO A 99 19.51 -1.59 4.96
CA PRO A 99 19.53 -3.05 4.79
C PRO A 99 18.13 -3.64 4.69
N ILE A 100 18.01 -4.77 4.00
CA ILE A 100 16.75 -5.52 3.90
C ILE A 100 16.19 -5.79 5.30
N ALA A 101 14.92 -5.48 5.51
CA ALA A 101 14.25 -5.59 6.80
C ALA A 101 13.79 -7.03 7.08
N LEU A 102 13.17 -7.70 6.11
CA LEU A 102 12.64 -9.04 6.26
C LEU A 102 13.12 -9.96 5.13
N TYR A 103 13.62 -11.11 5.53
CA TYR A 103 14.13 -12.17 4.64
C TYR A 103 13.18 -13.36 4.62
N PRO A 104 13.09 -14.11 3.52
CA PRO A 104 12.45 -15.43 3.48
C PRO A 104 12.98 -16.39 4.54
N ASP A 105 12.15 -17.34 4.93
CA ASP A 105 12.50 -18.48 5.78
C ASP A 105 11.74 -19.75 5.39
N GLU A 106 11.68 -20.73 6.29
CA GLU A 106 10.99 -22.01 6.07
C GLU A 106 9.47 -21.88 5.90
N LEU A 107 8.84 -20.79 6.38
CA LEU A 107 7.41 -20.54 6.20
C LEU A 107 7.11 -19.99 4.82
N GLY A 108 8.05 -19.28 4.20
CA GLY A 108 7.88 -18.78 2.85
C GLY A 108 8.65 -17.49 2.54
N THR A 109 8.33 -16.89 1.40
CA THR A 109 8.79 -15.57 1.00
C THR A 109 7.90 -14.50 1.62
N ILE A 110 8.42 -13.27 1.70
CA ILE A 110 7.76 -12.16 2.39
C ILE A 110 6.96 -11.36 1.38
N PHE A 111 5.64 -11.55 1.37
CA PHE A 111 4.71 -10.79 0.55
C PHE A 111 4.29 -9.49 1.24
N SER A 112 3.41 -8.74 0.58
CA SER A 112 3.00 -7.40 1.00
C SER A 112 2.29 -7.37 2.36
N GLY A 113 2.26 -6.19 2.94
CA GLY A 113 1.66 -5.93 4.23
C GLY A 113 1.84 -4.49 4.69
N SER A 114 1.59 -4.25 5.96
CA SER A 114 1.62 -2.92 6.58
C SER A 114 2.40 -2.91 7.89
N ALA A 115 2.71 -1.72 8.42
CA ALA A 115 3.32 -1.57 9.71
C ALA A 115 2.65 -0.46 10.52
N VAL A 116 2.62 -0.62 11.83
CA VAL A 116 2.05 0.32 12.79
C VAL A 116 2.98 0.52 13.97
N VAL A 117 2.91 1.68 14.60
CA VAL A 117 3.57 1.91 15.90
C VAL A 117 2.58 1.56 17.00
N ASP A 118 2.88 0.55 17.80
CA ASP A 118 2.05 0.13 18.94
C ASP A 118 2.38 0.96 20.18
N VAL A 119 1.93 2.22 20.16
CA VAL A 119 2.28 3.24 21.17
C VAL A 119 1.98 2.80 22.60
N GLU A 120 0.88 2.10 22.81
CA GLU A 120 0.47 1.62 24.13
C GLU A 120 1.08 0.25 24.49
N ASN A 121 1.88 -0.33 23.59
CA ASN A 121 2.45 -1.66 23.74
C ASN A 121 1.38 -2.72 24.01
N THR A 122 0.31 -2.68 23.25
CA THR A 122 -0.81 -3.63 23.38
C THR A 122 -0.39 -5.05 23.05
N SER A 123 0.59 -5.21 22.17
CA SER A 123 1.17 -6.51 21.80
C SER A 123 2.05 -7.12 22.88
N GLY A 124 2.55 -6.29 23.81
CA GLY A 124 3.51 -6.75 24.84
C GLY A 124 4.90 -7.08 24.27
N LEU A 125 5.18 -6.76 23.01
CA LEU A 125 6.45 -7.05 22.35
C LEU A 125 7.56 -6.04 22.71
N GLY A 126 7.19 -4.89 23.26
CA GLY A 126 8.10 -3.85 23.72
C GLY A 126 7.80 -3.41 25.17
N SER A 127 7.84 -2.10 25.39
CA SER A 127 7.43 -1.48 26.64
C SER A 127 6.80 -0.10 26.37
N LYS A 128 6.17 0.51 27.39
CA LYS A 128 5.63 1.88 27.27
C LYS A 128 6.71 2.93 26.98
N ASP A 129 7.93 2.72 27.49
CA ASP A 129 9.05 3.63 27.25
C ASP A 129 9.75 3.35 25.92
N ASN A 130 9.52 2.18 25.33
CA ASN A 130 10.04 1.77 24.03
C ASN A 130 8.97 0.97 23.28
N PRO A 131 7.94 1.64 22.73
CA PRO A 131 6.86 0.98 22.01
C PRO A 131 7.38 0.29 20.75
N PRO A 132 6.89 -0.92 20.45
CA PRO A 132 7.33 -1.64 19.26
C PRO A 132 6.71 -1.04 18.01
N ILE A 133 7.44 -1.12 16.90
CA ILE A 133 6.85 -1.04 15.57
C ILE A 133 6.52 -2.46 15.16
N VAL A 134 5.29 -2.69 14.74
CA VAL A 134 4.79 -4.03 14.40
C VAL A 134 4.44 -4.06 12.91
N ALA A 135 5.05 -4.97 12.18
CA ALA A 135 4.73 -5.26 10.78
C ALA A 135 3.84 -6.50 10.69
N LEU A 136 2.75 -6.42 9.96
CA LEU A 136 1.90 -7.54 9.57
C LEU A 136 2.07 -7.76 8.07
N TYR A 137 2.40 -8.99 7.66
CA TYR A 137 2.72 -9.33 6.28
C TYR A 137 2.25 -10.72 5.93
N THR A 138 2.23 -11.03 4.65
CA THR A 138 1.86 -12.37 4.18
C THR A 138 3.11 -13.21 3.94
N TYR A 139 3.16 -14.42 4.50
CA TYR A 139 4.04 -15.47 4.01
C TYR A 139 3.42 -16.13 2.78
N HIS A 140 4.22 -16.31 1.75
CA HIS A 140 3.85 -17.06 0.54
C HIS A 140 4.73 -18.30 0.38
N ASN A 141 4.13 -19.48 0.52
CA ASN A 141 4.82 -20.75 0.37
C ASN A 141 4.72 -21.30 -1.05
N ALA A 142 5.66 -20.91 -1.90
CA ALA A 142 5.71 -21.33 -3.31
C ALA A 142 5.79 -22.85 -3.51
N SER A 143 6.28 -23.60 -2.53
CA SER A 143 6.30 -25.07 -2.61
C SER A 143 4.91 -25.66 -2.45
N MET A 144 4.11 -25.14 -1.53
CA MET A 144 2.71 -25.53 -1.35
C MET A 144 1.86 -25.17 -2.57
N GLU A 145 2.05 -23.96 -3.10
CA GLU A 145 1.37 -23.52 -4.33
C GLU A 145 1.66 -24.44 -5.52
N LYS A 146 2.93 -24.77 -5.76
CA LYS A 146 3.32 -25.72 -6.82
C LYS A 146 2.73 -27.13 -6.63
N GLN A 147 2.40 -27.50 -5.40
CA GLN A 147 1.69 -28.75 -5.09
C GLN A 147 0.17 -28.66 -5.30
N GLY A 148 -0.34 -27.51 -5.74
CA GLY A 148 -1.76 -27.25 -5.96
C GLY A 148 -2.58 -27.05 -4.69
N LYS A 149 -1.93 -26.79 -3.53
CA LYS A 149 -2.63 -26.39 -2.31
C LYS A 149 -3.18 -24.98 -2.47
N ILE A 150 -4.21 -24.64 -1.71
CA ILE A 150 -4.83 -23.31 -1.73
C ILE A 150 -4.52 -22.49 -0.46
N ASP A 151 -4.02 -23.13 0.56
CA ASP A 151 -3.70 -22.58 1.88
C ASP A 151 -2.20 -22.15 2.01
N TYR A 152 -1.58 -21.75 0.91
CA TYR A 152 -0.16 -21.45 0.82
C TYR A 152 0.23 -20.03 1.26
N GLN A 153 -0.74 -19.19 1.63
CA GLN A 153 -0.53 -17.85 2.16
C GLN A 153 -1.11 -17.75 3.57
N THR A 154 -0.32 -17.23 4.51
CA THR A 154 -0.70 -17.03 5.91
C THR A 154 -0.25 -15.63 6.36
N GLN A 155 -0.88 -15.06 7.39
CA GLN A 155 -0.48 -13.76 7.88
C GLN A 155 0.48 -13.89 9.05
N ALA A 156 1.52 -13.09 9.05
CA ALA A 156 2.61 -13.16 10.01
C ALA A 156 2.97 -11.78 10.56
N LEU A 157 3.71 -11.77 11.65
CA LEU A 157 4.12 -10.60 12.40
C LEU A 157 5.64 -10.55 12.54
N ALA A 158 6.21 -9.36 12.36
CA ALA A 158 7.55 -9.01 12.80
C ALA A 158 7.52 -7.69 13.57
N TYR A 159 8.50 -7.44 14.43
CA TYR A 159 8.55 -6.23 15.21
C TYR A 159 9.96 -5.65 15.31
N SER A 160 10.03 -4.35 15.59
CA SER A 160 11.27 -3.61 15.79
C SER A 160 11.21 -2.84 17.10
N LEU A 161 12.31 -2.84 17.84
CA LEU A 161 12.50 -2.09 19.09
C LEU A 161 13.55 -0.97 18.97
N ASP A 162 14.07 -0.75 17.78
CA ASP A 162 15.11 0.23 17.48
C ASP A 162 14.69 1.21 16.37
N LYS A 163 13.40 1.59 16.39
CA LYS A 163 12.79 2.54 15.43
C LYS A 163 12.88 2.05 13.97
N GLY A 164 12.68 0.76 13.77
CA GLY A 164 12.62 0.15 12.45
C GLY A 164 13.98 -0.20 11.84
N ARG A 165 15.10 -0.08 12.56
CA ARG A 165 16.42 -0.38 12.00
C ARG A 165 16.69 -1.88 11.88
N THR A 166 16.25 -2.67 12.86
CA THR A 166 16.28 -4.14 12.82
C THR A 166 14.92 -4.73 13.16
N TRP A 167 14.67 -5.92 12.64
CA TRP A 167 13.37 -6.58 12.73
C TRP A 167 13.53 -8.00 13.23
N GLU A 168 12.66 -8.39 14.16
CA GLU A 168 12.57 -9.74 14.68
C GLU A 168 11.20 -10.32 14.29
N LYS A 169 11.20 -11.52 13.72
CA LYS A 169 9.98 -12.24 13.39
C LYS A 169 9.38 -12.85 14.65
N TYR A 170 8.06 -12.75 14.80
CA TYR A 170 7.38 -13.33 15.93
C TYR A 170 7.54 -14.85 15.97
N VAL A 171 7.91 -15.37 17.13
CA VAL A 171 8.30 -16.78 17.30
C VAL A 171 7.14 -17.77 17.03
N ASN A 172 5.89 -17.31 17.22
CA ASN A 172 4.72 -18.14 17.00
C ASN A 172 3.98 -17.81 15.68
N ASN A 173 4.71 -17.32 14.67
CA ASN A 173 4.12 -17.15 13.34
C ASN A 173 3.65 -18.49 12.76
N PRO A 174 2.57 -18.51 11.95
CA PRO A 174 1.74 -17.37 11.57
C PRO A 174 0.77 -16.92 12.68
N VAL A 175 0.35 -15.63 12.66
CA VAL A 175 -0.69 -15.11 13.56
C VAL A 175 -2.12 -15.30 13.03
N ILE A 176 -2.26 -15.53 11.73
CA ILE A 176 -3.51 -15.99 11.09
C ILE A 176 -3.17 -17.10 10.11
N ASP A 177 -3.67 -18.29 10.40
CA ASP A 177 -3.64 -19.42 9.47
C ASP A 177 -4.62 -19.19 8.30
N ASN A 178 -4.33 -19.78 7.16
CA ASN A 178 -5.22 -19.71 6.01
C ASN A 178 -6.42 -20.65 6.18
N PRO A 179 -7.66 -20.16 6.15
CA PRO A 179 -8.85 -20.99 6.31
C PRO A 179 -9.23 -21.81 5.05
N GLY A 180 -8.35 -21.91 4.07
CA GLY A 180 -8.61 -22.57 2.78
C GLY A 180 -9.01 -21.60 1.68
N ILE A 181 -8.53 -20.38 1.72
CA ILE A 181 -8.79 -19.34 0.71
C ILE A 181 -7.55 -19.18 -0.16
N LYS A 182 -7.71 -19.37 -1.46
CA LYS A 182 -6.67 -19.01 -2.42
C LYS A 182 -6.51 -17.49 -2.50
N ASP A 183 -5.28 -17.01 -2.65
CA ASP A 183 -4.99 -15.58 -2.72
C ASP A 183 -5.45 -14.80 -1.47
N PHE A 184 -4.94 -15.23 -0.31
CA PHE A 184 -5.22 -14.73 1.03
C PHE A 184 -4.05 -13.88 1.52
N ARG A 185 -4.02 -12.55 1.18
CA ARG A 185 -2.82 -11.73 1.32
C ARG A 185 -3.06 -10.24 1.53
N ASP A 186 -1.98 -9.51 1.74
CA ASP A 186 -1.87 -8.05 1.79
C ASP A 186 -2.61 -7.43 2.98
N PRO A 187 -2.24 -7.77 4.24
CA PRO A 187 -2.90 -7.24 5.42
C PRO A 187 -2.60 -5.75 5.60
N LYS A 188 -3.65 -4.93 5.64
CA LYS A 188 -3.58 -3.53 6.05
C LYS A 188 -4.11 -3.41 7.47
N VAL A 189 -3.26 -2.94 8.39
CA VAL A 189 -3.59 -2.80 9.82
C VAL A 189 -3.64 -1.33 10.20
N MET A 190 -4.62 -0.98 11.04
CA MET A 190 -4.79 0.35 11.62
C MET A 190 -5.40 0.27 13.01
N TRP A 191 -5.13 1.29 13.83
CA TRP A 191 -5.89 1.49 15.07
C TRP A 191 -7.23 2.16 14.77
N HIS A 192 -8.31 1.57 15.22
CA HIS A 192 -9.66 2.11 15.08
C HIS A 192 -10.11 2.72 16.41
N GLU A 193 -9.89 4.03 16.54
CA GLU A 193 -10.12 4.77 17.80
C GLU A 193 -11.54 4.57 18.38
N PRO A 194 -12.65 4.64 17.57
CA PRO A 194 -13.97 4.48 18.12
C PRO A 194 -14.26 3.12 18.77
N SER A 195 -13.67 2.04 18.26
CA SER A 195 -13.83 0.69 18.84
C SER A 195 -12.76 0.34 19.88
N GLY A 196 -11.66 1.12 19.94
CA GLY A 196 -10.52 0.83 20.81
C GLY A 196 -9.82 -0.49 20.45
N LYS A 197 -9.76 -0.84 19.16
CA LYS A 197 -9.17 -2.08 18.65
C LYS A 197 -8.26 -1.83 17.43
N TRP A 198 -7.34 -2.74 17.24
CA TRP A 198 -6.66 -2.91 15.97
C TRP A 198 -7.61 -3.56 14.97
N VAL A 199 -7.63 -3.04 13.77
CA VAL A 199 -8.39 -3.57 12.65
C VAL A 199 -7.43 -3.96 11.54
N MET A 200 -7.67 -5.13 10.92
CA MET A 200 -6.97 -5.58 9.73
C MET A 200 -7.98 -5.70 8.59
N VAL A 201 -7.63 -5.14 7.45
CA VAL A 201 -8.33 -5.30 6.18
C VAL A 201 -7.46 -6.23 5.32
N LEU A 202 -8.01 -7.37 4.91
CA LEU A 202 -7.26 -8.44 4.26
C LEU A 202 -7.93 -8.89 2.97
N ALA A 203 -7.19 -8.93 1.87
CA ALA A 203 -7.70 -9.45 0.61
C ALA A 203 -7.86 -10.98 0.67
N GLN A 204 -9.02 -11.46 0.24
CA GLN A 204 -9.42 -12.86 0.25
C GLN A 204 -9.93 -13.25 -1.13
N LYS A 205 -9.01 -13.45 -2.08
CA LYS A 205 -9.27 -13.74 -3.48
C LYS A 205 -9.98 -12.58 -4.21
N ASP A 206 -11.29 -12.44 -4.08
CA ASP A 206 -12.14 -11.47 -4.79
C ASP A 206 -13.13 -10.75 -3.86
N HIS A 207 -12.81 -10.69 -2.58
CA HIS A 207 -13.51 -9.94 -1.54
C HIS A 207 -12.55 -9.55 -0.41
N ILE A 208 -13.04 -8.83 0.58
CA ILE A 208 -12.27 -8.36 1.74
C ILE A 208 -12.77 -9.02 3.01
N GLY A 209 -11.84 -9.46 3.88
CA GLY A 209 -12.13 -9.81 5.27
C GLY A 209 -11.73 -8.67 6.21
N PHE A 210 -12.59 -8.35 7.17
CA PHE A 210 -12.30 -7.43 8.28
C PHE A 210 -12.05 -8.24 9.53
N TYR A 211 -10.91 -8.00 10.15
CA TYR A 211 -10.50 -8.66 11.40
C TYR A 211 -10.29 -7.62 12.49
N SER A 212 -10.49 -8.01 13.74
CA SER A 212 -10.15 -7.18 14.89
C SER A 212 -9.21 -7.89 15.86
N SER A 213 -8.41 -7.11 16.58
CA SER A 213 -7.49 -7.59 17.62
C SER A 213 -7.37 -6.59 18.77
N ASP A 214 -7.16 -7.09 19.97
CA ASP A 214 -6.81 -6.26 21.12
C ASP A 214 -5.28 -6.09 21.25
N ASN A 215 -4.48 -6.91 20.56
CA ASN A 215 -3.03 -7.04 20.83
C ASN A 215 -2.15 -7.26 19.59
N LEU A 216 -2.68 -7.11 18.36
CA LEU A 216 -1.95 -7.34 17.10
C LEU A 216 -1.52 -8.81 16.84
N ILE A 217 -1.74 -9.70 17.80
CA ILE A 217 -1.32 -11.11 17.73
C ILE A 217 -2.53 -12.03 17.52
N ASP A 218 -3.56 -11.84 18.35
CA ASP A 218 -4.77 -12.66 18.31
C ASP A 218 -5.84 -11.94 17.49
N TRP A 219 -6.20 -12.50 16.35
CA TRP A 219 -7.12 -11.91 15.38
C TRP A 219 -8.42 -12.69 15.27
N SER A 220 -9.52 -11.96 15.17
CA SER A 220 -10.86 -12.53 14.94
C SER A 220 -11.46 -11.95 13.66
N LEU A 221 -11.96 -12.79 12.75
CA LEU A 221 -12.76 -12.35 11.61
C LEU A 221 -14.10 -11.79 12.12
N GLU A 222 -14.41 -10.56 11.77
CA GLU A 222 -15.64 -9.88 12.18
C GLU A 222 -16.68 -9.90 11.04
N SER A 223 -16.28 -9.57 9.82
CA SER A 223 -17.15 -9.54 8.65
C SER A 223 -16.37 -9.71 7.35
N THR A 224 -17.11 -9.85 6.25
CA THR A 224 -16.59 -9.79 4.88
C THR A 224 -17.32 -8.72 4.07
N PHE A 225 -16.68 -8.26 2.99
CA PHE A 225 -17.28 -7.27 2.08
C PHE A 225 -16.83 -7.53 0.65
N GLY A 226 -17.76 -7.41 -0.28
CA GLY A 226 -17.45 -7.36 -1.70
C GLY A 226 -17.80 -8.62 -2.47
N GLU A 227 -18.32 -9.69 -1.85
CA GLU A 227 -18.62 -10.96 -2.54
C GLU A 227 -19.57 -10.80 -3.74
N GLU A 228 -20.47 -9.81 -3.68
CA GLU A 228 -21.44 -9.54 -4.74
C GLU A 228 -21.34 -8.09 -5.28
N ILE A 229 -20.32 -7.33 -4.84
CA ILE A 229 -20.16 -5.89 -5.15
C ILE A 229 -18.75 -5.64 -5.64
N GLY A 230 -18.62 -4.88 -6.72
CA GLY A 230 -17.34 -4.55 -7.32
C GLY A 230 -17.04 -5.40 -8.55
N SER A 231 -15.81 -5.35 -8.98
CA SER A 231 -15.33 -6.14 -10.13
C SER A 231 -14.71 -7.44 -9.66
N HIS A 232 -15.12 -8.57 -10.26
CA HIS A 232 -14.65 -9.93 -9.93
C HIS A 232 -13.90 -10.59 -11.10
N GLY A 233 -13.40 -9.80 -12.05
CA GLY A 233 -12.64 -10.30 -13.19
C GLY A 233 -11.24 -10.81 -12.87
N GLY A 234 -10.75 -10.56 -11.65
CA GLY A 234 -9.41 -10.95 -11.21
C GLY A 234 -9.29 -11.03 -9.69
N VAL A 235 -8.05 -11.08 -9.23
CA VAL A 235 -7.71 -11.16 -7.80
C VAL A 235 -7.72 -9.77 -7.18
N TRP A 236 -8.28 -9.65 -6.00
CA TRP A 236 -8.21 -8.44 -5.18
C TRP A 236 -6.91 -8.43 -4.37
N GLU A 237 -6.25 -7.27 -4.36
CA GLU A 237 -4.91 -7.09 -3.77
C GLU A 237 -4.80 -5.73 -3.07
N CYS A 238 -3.85 -5.62 -2.15
CA CYS A 238 -3.42 -4.36 -1.54
C CYS A 238 -4.58 -3.48 -1.05
N PRO A 239 -5.47 -3.99 -0.17
CA PRO A 239 -6.57 -3.18 0.34
C PRO A 239 -6.04 -2.04 1.22
N GLU A 240 -6.73 -0.88 1.16
CA GLU A 240 -6.47 0.27 2.02
C GLU A 240 -7.81 0.80 2.54
N LEU A 241 -7.90 1.11 3.83
CA LEU A 241 -9.08 1.70 4.45
C LEU A 241 -8.72 3.07 5.05
N LEU A 242 -9.32 4.12 4.53
CA LEU A 242 -9.02 5.50 4.88
C LEU A 242 -10.28 6.21 5.40
N LEU A 243 -10.17 6.92 6.51
CA LEU A 243 -11.19 7.88 6.95
C LEU A 243 -10.84 9.25 6.35
N LEU A 244 -11.66 9.73 5.41
CA LEU A 244 -11.41 10.98 4.68
C LEU A 244 -12.53 12.00 4.95
N PRO A 245 -12.18 13.29 5.09
CA PRO A 245 -13.18 14.36 5.20
C PRO A 245 -13.91 14.53 3.86
N VAL A 246 -15.21 14.84 3.94
CA VAL A 246 -16.02 15.17 2.77
C VAL A 246 -15.95 16.67 2.55
N GLU A 247 -15.43 17.09 1.41
CA GLU A 247 -15.21 18.50 1.06
C GLU A 247 -16.52 19.32 1.19
N GLY A 248 -16.44 20.47 1.85
CA GLY A 248 -17.56 21.37 2.05
C GLY A 248 -18.57 20.95 3.13
N THR A 249 -18.24 19.94 3.93
CA THR A 249 -19.05 19.46 5.06
C THR A 249 -18.19 19.24 6.31
N ASP A 250 -18.84 18.97 7.45
CA ASP A 250 -18.17 18.54 8.69
C ASP A 250 -18.13 16.99 8.80
N GLU A 251 -18.53 16.28 7.76
CA GLU A 251 -18.60 14.82 7.74
C GLU A 251 -17.29 14.19 7.25
N SER A 252 -17.09 12.96 7.67
CA SER A 252 -16.04 12.08 7.12
C SER A 252 -16.67 10.76 6.70
N ARG A 253 -16.05 10.09 5.72
CA ARG A 253 -16.45 8.77 5.25
C ARG A 253 -15.24 7.86 5.15
N TYR A 254 -15.49 6.59 5.37
CA TYR A 254 -14.48 5.58 5.06
C TYR A 254 -14.45 5.33 3.56
N VAL A 255 -13.24 5.24 3.04
CA VAL A 255 -12.97 4.86 1.65
C VAL A 255 -12.12 3.60 1.68
N LEU A 256 -12.68 2.51 1.18
CA LEU A 256 -11.97 1.26 0.96
C LEU A 256 -11.45 1.25 -0.48
N LEU A 257 -10.12 1.21 -0.64
CA LEU A 257 -9.44 1.05 -1.92
C LEU A 257 -9.03 -0.41 -2.09
N VAL A 258 -9.16 -0.95 -3.29
CA VAL A 258 -8.77 -2.33 -3.59
C VAL A 258 -8.23 -2.38 -5.01
N SER A 259 -7.02 -2.89 -5.17
CA SER A 259 -6.46 -3.22 -6.48
C SER A 259 -7.07 -4.50 -7.03
N ILE A 260 -7.20 -4.61 -8.33
CA ILE A 260 -7.66 -5.81 -9.02
C ILE A 260 -6.76 -6.12 -10.23
N SER A 261 -6.42 -7.38 -10.42
CA SER A 261 -5.58 -7.82 -11.54
C SER A 261 -5.91 -9.28 -11.96
N PRO A 262 -6.32 -9.51 -13.24
CA PRO A 262 -6.90 -8.55 -14.19
C PRO A 262 -8.30 -8.08 -13.72
N GLY A 263 -9.12 -7.55 -14.61
CA GLY A 263 -10.54 -7.24 -14.32
C GLY A 263 -10.88 -5.77 -14.30
N GLY A 264 -9.94 -4.91 -14.63
CA GLY A 264 -10.21 -3.49 -14.88
C GLY A 264 -11.10 -3.28 -16.10
N PRO A 265 -11.73 -2.09 -16.22
CA PRO A 265 -12.66 -1.78 -17.32
C PRO A 265 -12.04 -1.91 -18.73
N ASN A 266 -10.72 -1.82 -18.82
CA ASN A 266 -9.93 -1.94 -20.05
C ASN A 266 -9.31 -3.33 -20.25
N GLY A 267 -9.69 -4.32 -19.40
CA GLY A 267 -9.15 -5.67 -19.44
C GLY A 267 -7.86 -5.88 -18.63
N GLY A 268 -7.18 -4.80 -18.24
CA GLY A 268 -5.95 -4.86 -17.43
C GLY A 268 -6.21 -4.75 -15.92
N SER A 269 -5.18 -4.38 -15.18
CA SER A 269 -5.29 -4.06 -13.76
C SER A 269 -5.97 -2.70 -13.53
N ALA A 270 -6.58 -2.53 -12.36
CA ALA A 270 -7.20 -1.28 -11.94
C ALA A 270 -7.21 -1.17 -10.41
N THR A 271 -7.58 0.00 -9.91
CA THR A 271 -7.96 0.19 -8.51
C THR A 271 -9.44 0.55 -8.48
N GLN A 272 -10.21 -0.18 -7.68
CA GLN A 272 -11.60 0.14 -7.37
C GLN A 272 -11.68 0.76 -5.97
N TYR A 273 -12.75 1.52 -5.71
CA TYR A 273 -12.98 2.11 -4.41
C TYR A 273 -14.44 2.03 -4.01
N PHE A 274 -14.67 1.97 -2.71
CA PHE A 274 -15.99 1.95 -2.11
C PHE A 274 -16.06 3.01 -1.02
N VAL A 275 -17.15 3.76 -0.98
CA VAL A 275 -17.36 4.81 0.03
C VAL A 275 -18.48 4.36 0.98
N GLY A 276 -18.23 4.45 2.27
CA GLY A 276 -19.18 3.97 3.25
C GLY A 276 -18.88 4.37 4.69
N ASP A 277 -19.52 3.70 5.60
CA ASP A 277 -19.28 3.78 7.04
C ASP A 277 -18.62 2.51 7.53
N PHE A 278 -17.78 2.62 8.57
CA PHE A 278 -17.12 1.48 9.19
C PHE A 278 -17.13 1.65 10.71
N ASP A 279 -17.60 0.64 11.42
CA ASP A 279 -17.76 0.68 12.89
C ASP A 279 -16.63 -0.02 13.67
N GLY A 280 -15.61 -0.49 12.96
CA GLY A 280 -14.53 -1.30 13.50
C GLY A 280 -14.71 -2.81 13.30
N LYS A 281 -15.84 -3.22 12.70
CA LYS A 281 -16.18 -4.62 12.43
C LYS A 281 -16.74 -4.82 11.03
N GLU A 282 -17.65 -3.98 10.59
CA GLU A 282 -18.37 -4.09 9.33
C GLU A 282 -18.24 -2.80 8.53
N PHE A 283 -17.98 -2.96 7.23
CA PHE A 283 -18.03 -1.87 6.26
C PHE A 283 -19.38 -1.88 5.57
N VAL A 284 -20.12 -0.77 5.72
CA VAL A 284 -21.44 -0.59 5.12
C VAL A 284 -21.35 0.43 4.00
N LEU A 285 -21.59 -0.01 2.77
CA LEU A 285 -21.56 0.87 1.60
C LEU A 285 -22.62 1.98 1.72
N ASP A 286 -22.23 3.21 1.41
CA ASP A 286 -23.17 4.34 1.38
C ASP A 286 -24.26 4.12 0.31
N ALA A 287 -25.52 4.20 0.70
CA ALA A 287 -26.67 3.94 -0.16
C ALA A 287 -26.69 4.82 -1.44
N LYS A 288 -26.15 6.02 -1.36
CA LYS A 288 -26.00 6.92 -2.52
C LYS A 288 -25.08 6.31 -3.58
N TRP A 289 -23.97 5.68 -3.16
CA TRP A 289 -23.01 5.07 -4.05
C TRP A 289 -23.41 3.64 -4.46
N GLN A 290 -24.18 2.95 -3.63
CA GLN A 290 -24.65 1.59 -3.90
C GLN A 290 -25.42 1.47 -5.22
N SER A 291 -26.24 2.45 -5.56
CA SER A 291 -26.96 2.48 -6.83
C SER A 291 -26.06 2.76 -8.04
N GLU A 292 -24.96 3.47 -7.84
CA GLU A 292 -24.00 3.82 -8.89
C GLU A 292 -22.97 2.69 -9.14
N LEU A 293 -22.68 1.89 -8.11
CA LEU A 293 -21.77 0.73 -8.19
C LEU A 293 -22.46 -0.59 -8.56
N SER A 294 -23.78 -0.61 -8.68
CA SER A 294 -24.47 -1.76 -9.28
C SER A 294 -23.88 -2.05 -10.66
N PRO A 295 -23.68 -3.33 -11.05
CA PRO A 295 -22.92 -3.72 -12.27
C PRO A 295 -23.68 -3.40 -13.56
N THR A 296 -24.14 -2.17 -13.71
CA THR A 296 -24.32 -1.62 -15.02
C THR A 296 -22.94 -1.51 -15.60
N VAL A 297 -22.63 -2.41 -16.52
CA VAL A 297 -21.44 -2.34 -17.38
C VAL A 297 -21.26 -0.85 -17.72
N ALA A 298 -20.25 -0.23 -17.09
CA ALA A 298 -20.00 1.16 -17.37
C ALA A 298 -19.76 1.25 -18.87
N ASN A 299 -20.64 1.96 -19.58
CA ASN A 299 -20.46 2.24 -20.98
C ASN A 299 -19.33 3.27 -21.09
N PHE A 300 -18.12 2.81 -20.81
CA PHE A 300 -16.96 3.60 -21.17
C PHE A 300 -17.03 3.82 -22.69
N PRO A 301 -16.88 5.06 -23.17
CA PRO A 301 -16.79 5.30 -24.58
C PRO A 301 -15.67 4.41 -25.11
N LYS A 302 -16.00 3.51 -26.02
CA LYS A 302 -14.99 2.68 -26.68
C LYS A 302 -13.98 3.63 -27.29
N GLY A 303 -12.79 3.66 -26.77
CA GLY A 303 -11.69 4.40 -27.35
C GLY A 303 -11.44 3.92 -28.78
N THR A 304 -10.98 4.82 -29.64
CA THR A 304 -10.48 4.41 -30.93
C THR A 304 -9.11 3.78 -30.72
N VAL A 305 -8.96 2.51 -31.05
CA VAL A 305 -7.65 1.87 -31.07
C VAL A 305 -6.80 2.60 -32.13
N PHE A 306 -5.77 3.29 -31.66
CA PHE A 306 -4.81 3.95 -32.55
C PHE A 306 -3.80 2.94 -33.09
N ASP A 307 -3.31 2.08 -32.24
CA ASP A 307 -2.40 0.99 -32.57
C ASP A 307 -2.53 -0.10 -31.52
N ASN A 308 -2.68 -1.34 -31.93
CA ASN A 308 -2.70 -2.51 -31.06
C ASN A 308 -1.35 -3.26 -31.07
N PHE A 309 -0.41 -2.81 -31.91
CA PHE A 309 0.91 -3.40 -32.10
C PHE A 309 0.93 -4.84 -32.66
N GLU A 310 -0.23 -5.43 -33.00
CA GLU A 310 -0.30 -6.80 -33.49
C GLU A 310 0.28 -6.94 -34.93
N ASP A 311 0.22 -5.86 -35.69
CA ASP A 311 0.76 -5.78 -37.04
C ASP A 311 2.18 -5.18 -37.12
N GLY A 312 2.85 -5.09 -35.96
CA GLY A 312 4.17 -4.47 -35.82
C GLY A 312 4.09 -3.00 -35.40
N ALA A 313 5.20 -2.28 -35.50
CA ALA A 313 5.35 -0.91 -35.03
C ALA A 313 5.54 0.12 -36.15
N ASP A 314 5.01 -0.13 -37.33
CA ASP A 314 5.26 0.69 -38.54
C ASP A 314 4.83 2.16 -38.40
N LYS A 315 3.87 2.44 -37.51
CA LYS A 315 3.39 3.80 -37.22
C LYS A 315 4.28 4.56 -36.24
N TRP A 316 5.29 3.91 -35.67
CA TRP A 316 6.11 4.44 -34.62
C TRP A 316 7.55 4.64 -35.03
N THR A 317 8.19 5.68 -34.54
CA THR A 317 9.62 5.88 -34.70
C THR A 317 10.32 5.45 -33.40
N GLN A 318 11.16 4.43 -33.50
CA GLN A 318 11.96 3.96 -32.41
C GLN A 318 13.10 4.94 -32.13
N GLN A 319 13.26 5.31 -30.83
CA GLN A 319 14.43 6.05 -30.34
C GLN A 319 15.10 5.26 -29.22
N GLY A 320 16.38 5.02 -29.40
CA GLY A 320 17.16 4.21 -28.47
C GLY A 320 17.02 2.71 -28.77
N ASN A 321 17.35 1.87 -27.80
CA ASN A 321 17.38 0.41 -27.91
C ASN A 321 16.43 -0.29 -26.92
N ALA A 322 15.39 0.39 -26.46
CA ALA A 322 14.39 -0.19 -25.56
C ALA A 322 13.61 -1.33 -26.22
N PHE A 323 13.44 -1.24 -27.56
CA PHE A 323 12.79 -2.27 -28.37
C PHE A 323 13.80 -2.73 -29.43
N VAL A 324 14.07 -4.01 -29.51
CA VAL A 324 15.12 -4.51 -30.41
C VAL A 324 14.67 -4.50 -31.87
N ASP A 325 13.50 -5.06 -32.18
CA ASP A 325 12.96 -5.16 -33.55
C ASP A 325 11.51 -4.67 -33.66
N ALA A 326 10.60 -5.29 -32.90
CA ALA A 326 9.17 -5.01 -32.91
C ALA A 326 8.53 -5.37 -31.57
N PRO A 327 7.31 -4.93 -31.28
CA PRO A 327 6.54 -5.43 -30.17
C PRO A 327 6.49 -6.96 -30.20
N THR A 328 6.62 -7.58 -29.04
CA THR A 328 6.55 -9.04 -28.89
C THR A 328 5.20 -9.46 -28.33
N GLU A 329 4.65 -10.55 -28.87
CA GLU A 329 3.47 -11.18 -28.29
C GLU A 329 3.77 -11.77 -26.91
N GLY A 330 2.80 -11.68 -26.04
CA GLY A 330 2.80 -12.31 -24.74
C GLY A 330 3.65 -11.57 -23.71
N GLY A 331 3.24 -11.68 -22.54
CA GLY A 331 3.91 -11.19 -21.35
C GLY A 331 3.52 -12.02 -20.18
N HIS A 332 4.23 -11.87 -19.11
CA HIS A 332 3.86 -12.48 -17.86
C HIS A 332 3.02 -11.51 -17.04
N ALA A 333 2.01 -11.99 -16.32
CA ALA A 333 1.20 -11.17 -15.43
C ALA A 333 2.05 -10.34 -14.45
N ASN A 334 3.23 -10.86 -14.07
CA ASN A 334 4.18 -10.19 -13.17
C ASN A 334 5.36 -9.53 -13.92
N GLN A 335 5.35 -9.57 -15.23
CA GLN A 335 6.32 -8.88 -16.08
C GLN A 335 5.54 -8.34 -17.26
N PRO A 336 5.21 -7.04 -17.25
CA PRO A 336 4.56 -6.46 -18.40
C PRO A 336 5.40 -6.76 -19.63
N PRO A 337 4.77 -7.04 -20.75
CA PRO A 337 5.49 -7.25 -22.00
C PRO A 337 6.42 -6.06 -22.22
N PRO A 338 7.59 -6.28 -22.77
CA PRO A 338 8.57 -5.23 -23.03
C PRO A 338 8.06 -4.19 -24.02
N THR A 339 6.93 -4.43 -24.66
CA THR A 339 6.36 -3.58 -25.71
C THR A 339 4.85 -3.59 -25.65
N GLY A 340 4.23 -2.65 -26.34
CA GLY A 340 2.79 -2.49 -26.39
C GLY A 340 2.10 -3.79 -26.74
N TYR A 341 1.34 -4.27 -25.83
CA TYR A 341 0.61 -5.51 -25.90
C TYR A 341 -0.89 -5.23 -25.82
N SER A 342 -1.65 -5.83 -26.71
CA SER A 342 -3.11 -5.73 -26.74
C SER A 342 -3.80 -7.08 -26.59
N GLY A 343 -3.03 -8.14 -26.35
CA GLY A 343 -3.56 -9.50 -26.27
C GLY A 343 -4.46 -9.75 -25.05
N ASP A 344 -5.21 -10.82 -25.14
CA ASP A 344 -6.02 -11.31 -24.02
C ASP A 344 -5.10 -11.93 -22.96
N TYR A 345 -5.24 -11.44 -21.74
CA TYR A 345 -4.60 -12.01 -20.54
C TYR A 345 -5.47 -13.07 -19.90
#